data_608807a667fd3e92fb4eabafff58482b
#
_entry.id   608807a667fd3e92fb4eabafff58482b
#
_cell.length_a   1.000
_cell.length_b   1.000
_cell.length_c   1.000
_cell.angle_alpha   90.00
_cell.angle_beta   90.00
_cell.angle_gamma   90.00
#
_symmetry.space_group_name_H-M   'P 1'
#
loop_
_entity.id
_entity.type
_entity.pdbx_description
1 polymer ?
#
loop_
_entity_poly.entity_id
_entity_poly.type
_entity_poly.pdbx_seq_one_letter_code
_entity_poly.pdbx_strand_id
1 'polypeptide(L)'
;MKDREAISELIAASARQLSREHYNDAQIEAAIAHVFGVDSNLIEDGSYFVAESSDGLIGCGGWSRRKNLFGGDQYSARDAGYLDPQSEPARIRAFFIHPAHARKGIARAILSRCETEAQTHGFRALELMATLPGIAFYESCGFRKIGDYDLELTVDVKLELVPMRKEMRHPQITQITQTEKT
;
A
#
# COMPACT_ATOMS: atom_id res chain seq x y z
N MET A 1 -19.66 2.98 -9.72
CA MET A 1 -20.13 3.51 -8.42
C MET A 1 -20.25 2.43 -7.34
N LYS A 2 -20.84 1.28 -7.62
CA LYS A 2 -20.96 0.17 -6.62
C LYS A 2 -19.63 -0.28 -6.03
N ASP A 3 -18.56 -0.31 -6.83
CA ASP A 3 -17.24 -0.77 -6.38
C ASP A 3 -16.59 0.20 -5.36
N ARG A 4 -16.84 1.52 -5.48
CA ARG A 4 -16.29 2.50 -4.51
C ARG A 4 -16.92 2.36 -3.12
N GLU A 5 -18.22 2.12 -3.06
CA GLU A 5 -18.93 1.91 -1.80
C GLU A 5 -18.43 0.63 -1.12
N ALA A 6 -18.37 -0.47 -1.86
CA ALA A 6 -17.86 -1.75 -1.36
C ALA A 6 -16.39 -1.66 -0.89
N ILE A 7 -15.53 -0.92 -1.60
CA ILE A 7 -14.16 -0.66 -1.17
C ILE A 7 -14.14 0.17 0.12
N SER A 8 -14.98 1.21 0.23
CA SER A 8 -15.05 2.04 1.44
C SER A 8 -15.52 1.23 2.66
N GLU A 9 -16.48 0.36 2.49
CA GLU A 9 -16.95 -0.57 3.54
C GLU A 9 -15.86 -1.55 3.98
N LEU A 10 -15.13 -2.13 3.00
CA LEU A 10 -13.99 -3.00 3.26
C LEU A 10 -12.90 -2.27 4.06
N ILE A 11 -12.54 -1.04 3.67
CA ILE A 11 -11.54 -0.22 4.36
C ILE A 11 -11.94 0.03 5.81
N ALA A 12 -13.19 0.47 6.02
CA ALA A 12 -13.69 0.76 7.37
C ALA A 12 -13.74 -0.50 8.24
N ALA A 13 -14.21 -1.63 7.71
CA ALA A 13 -14.25 -2.91 8.44
C ALA A 13 -12.83 -3.38 8.80
N SER A 14 -11.89 -3.30 7.85
CA SER A 14 -10.48 -3.64 8.05
C SER A 14 -9.86 -2.78 9.14
N ALA A 15 -9.98 -1.46 9.05
CA ALA A 15 -9.41 -0.53 10.01
C ALA A 15 -9.97 -0.77 11.43
N ARG A 16 -11.30 -0.88 11.57
CA ARG A 16 -11.94 -1.08 12.88
C ARG A 16 -11.57 -2.39 13.56
N GLN A 17 -11.41 -3.46 12.80
CA GLN A 17 -11.21 -4.79 13.41
C GLN A 17 -9.75 -5.20 13.52
N LEU A 18 -8.91 -4.84 12.54
CA LEU A 18 -7.51 -5.27 12.52
C LEU A 18 -6.56 -4.29 13.24
N SER A 19 -7.05 -3.11 13.64
CA SER A 19 -6.19 -2.09 14.28
C SER A 19 -6.40 -1.93 15.79
N ARG A 20 -7.39 -2.58 16.38
CA ARG A 20 -7.81 -2.41 17.79
C ARG A 20 -6.74 -2.70 18.83
N GLU A 21 -5.80 -3.59 18.53
CA GLU A 21 -4.71 -3.92 19.46
C GLU A 21 -3.61 -2.83 19.48
N HIS A 22 -3.63 -1.93 18.51
CA HIS A 22 -2.56 -0.94 18.30
C HIS A 22 -3.05 0.51 18.45
N TYR A 23 -4.33 0.78 18.12
CA TYR A 23 -4.91 2.11 18.14
C TYR A 23 -6.21 2.12 18.92
N ASN A 24 -6.53 3.22 19.58
CA ASN A 24 -7.81 3.42 20.24
C ASN A 24 -8.93 3.80 19.22
N ASP A 25 -10.18 3.74 19.66
CA ASP A 25 -11.34 4.00 18.79
C ASP A 25 -11.31 5.42 18.19
N ALA A 26 -10.86 6.43 18.94
CA ALA A 26 -10.76 7.80 18.44
C ALA A 26 -9.74 7.91 17.29
N GLN A 27 -8.61 7.23 17.40
CA GLN A 27 -7.59 7.18 16.35
C GLN A 27 -8.13 6.46 15.10
N ILE A 28 -8.80 5.34 15.28
CA ILE A 28 -9.36 4.54 14.17
C ILE A 28 -10.43 5.34 13.42
N GLU A 29 -11.40 5.92 14.12
CA GLU A 29 -12.48 6.68 13.48
C GLU A 29 -11.96 7.97 12.83
N ALA A 30 -11.02 8.67 13.45
CA ALA A 30 -10.38 9.83 12.83
C ALA A 30 -9.56 9.44 11.59
N ALA A 31 -8.87 8.31 11.60
CA ALA A 31 -8.15 7.81 10.43
C ALA A 31 -9.10 7.44 9.27
N ILE A 32 -10.25 6.82 9.56
CA ILE A 32 -11.29 6.52 8.55
C ILE A 32 -11.88 7.83 8.00
N ALA A 33 -12.12 8.82 8.85
CA ALA A 33 -12.70 10.08 8.44
C ALA A 33 -11.76 10.93 7.55
N HIS A 34 -10.44 10.89 7.80
CA HIS A 34 -9.51 11.86 7.23
C HIS A 34 -8.42 11.25 6.32
N VAL A 35 -8.13 9.95 6.43
CA VAL A 35 -6.97 9.32 5.77
C VAL A 35 -7.30 8.04 5.05
N PHE A 36 -7.97 7.09 5.72
CA PHE A 36 -8.25 5.77 5.16
C PHE A 36 -9.46 5.79 4.25
N GLY A 37 -9.25 5.69 2.96
CA GLY A 37 -10.33 5.76 1.99
C GLY A 37 -9.91 5.28 0.61
N VAL A 38 -10.86 5.32 -0.30
CA VAL A 38 -10.63 5.03 -1.71
C VAL A 38 -9.65 6.06 -2.28
N ASP A 39 -8.77 5.60 -3.12
CA ASP A 39 -7.79 6.42 -3.82
C ASP A 39 -8.11 6.46 -5.31
N SER A 40 -8.75 7.53 -5.75
CA SER A 40 -9.13 7.74 -7.15
C SER A 40 -7.93 7.77 -8.08
N ASN A 41 -6.77 8.26 -7.63
CA ASN A 41 -5.57 8.27 -8.47
C ASN A 41 -5.09 6.87 -8.81
N LEU A 42 -5.20 5.91 -7.88
CA LEU A 42 -4.85 4.51 -8.16
C LEU A 42 -5.82 3.88 -9.16
N ILE A 43 -7.11 4.23 -9.08
CA ILE A 43 -8.15 3.76 -10.03
C ILE A 43 -7.89 4.33 -11.42
N GLU A 44 -7.66 5.64 -11.53
CA GLU A 44 -7.36 6.33 -12.79
C GLU A 44 -6.08 5.82 -13.46
N ASP A 45 -5.05 5.55 -12.66
CA ASP A 45 -3.77 5.01 -13.15
C ASP A 45 -3.84 3.50 -13.49
N GLY A 46 -4.96 2.81 -13.21
CA GLY A 46 -5.12 1.37 -13.42
C GLY A 46 -4.23 0.51 -12.51
N SER A 47 -3.81 1.07 -11.37
CA SER A 47 -2.86 0.46 -10.45
C SER A 47 -3.46 0.06 -9.10
N TYR A 48 -4.78 0.05 -8.99
CA TYR A 48 -5.54 -0.40 -7.82
C TYR A 48 -6.09 -1.79 -8.05
N PHE A 49 -5.72 -2.74 -7.20
CA PHE A 49 -6.13 -4.14 -7.30
C PHE A 49 -7.11 -4.49 -6.18
N VAL A 50 -8.08 -5.32 -6.51
CA VAL A 50 -9.04 -5.88 -5.56
C VAL A 50 -8.96 -7.41 -5.61
N ALA A 51 -9.20 -8.04 -4.47
CA ALA A 51 -9.44 -9.46 -4.36
C ALA A 51 -10.91 -9.70 -4.03
N GLU A 52 -11.53 -10.61 -4.74
CA GLU A 52 -12.94 -10.95 -4.60
C GLU A 52 -13.12 -12.43 -4.25
N SER A 53 -14.20 -12.73 -3.55
CA SER A 53 -14.70 -14.06 -3.30
C SER A 53 -16.19 -14.13 -3.67
N SER A 54 -16.84 -15.29 -3.46
CA SER A 54 -18.30 -15.41 -3.59
C SER A 54 -19.08 -14.44 -2.68
N ASP A 55 -18.46 -13.99 -1.60
CA ASP A 55 -19.08 -13.15 -0.56
C ASP A 55 -18.79 -11.64 -0.77
N GLY A 56 -18.11 -11.27 -1.86
CA GLY A 56 -17.77 -9.90 -2.21
C GLY A 56 -16.28 -9.58 -2.10
N LEU A 57 -15.95 -8.30 -1.91
CA LEU A 57 -14.58 -7.82 -1.80
C LEU A 57 -13.93 -8.28 -0.49
N ILE A 58 -12.77 -8.93 -0.59
CA ILE A 58 -12.03 -9.49 0.53
C ILE A 58 -10.67 -8.82 0.76
N GLY A 59 -10.22 -7.98 -0.17
CA GLY A 59 -9.00 -7.21 -0.02
C GLY A 59 -8.83 -6.20 -1.14
N CYS A 60 -8.05 -5.15 -0.87
CA CYS A 60 -7.63 -4.17 -1.85
C CYS A 60 -6.22 -3.66 -1.55
N GLY A 61 -5.60 -3.05 -2.57
CA GLY A 61 -4.29 -2.42 -2.46
C GLY A 61 -3.77 -2.00 -3.83
N GLY A 62 -2.84 -1.08 -3.84
CA GLY A 62 -2.31 -0.59 -5.10
C GLY A 62 -0.88 -0.06 -4.99
N TRP A 63 -0.32 0.26 -6.14
CA TRP A 63 0.95 0.95 -6.25
C TRP A 63 0.79 2.26 -7.04
N SER A 64 1.70 3.19 -6.82
CA SER A 64 1.64 4.50 -7.48
C SER A 64 3.02 4.98 -7.89
N ARG A 65 3.08 5.58 -9.07
CA ARG A 65 4.20 6.40 -9.55
C ARG A 65 4.07 7.87 -9.15
N ARG A 66 3.04 8.24 -8.37
CA ARG A 66 2.84 9.61 -7.88
C ARG A 66 3.55 9.80 -6.54
N LYS A 67 3.96 11.02 -6.24
CA LYS A 67 4.75 11.36 -5.03
C LYS A 67 3.98 11.14 -3.73
N ASN A 68 2.67 11.18 -3.78
CA ASN A 68 1.83 11.00 -2.61
C ASN A 68 2.06 9.65 -1.92
N LEU A 69 2.56 9.66 -0.68
CA LEU A 69 2.99 8.46 0.04
C LEU A 69 1.82 7.70 0.66
N PHE A 70 0.78 8.38 1.13
CA PHE A 70 -0.40 7.79 1.78
C PHE A 70 -1.63 8.70 1.67
N GLY A 71 -2.78 8.21 2.15
CA GLY A 71 -4.05 8.93 2.19
C GLY A 71 -4.95 8.66 0.99
N GLY A 72 -6.23 8.44 1.26
CA GLY A 72 -7.30 8.36 0.27
C GLY A 72 -7.73 9.74 -0.26
N ASP A 73 -8.85 9.78 -0.98
CA ASP A 73 -9.34 11.03 -1.62
C ASP A 73 -9.65 12.15 -0.62
N GLN A 74 -10.02 11.81 0.61
CA GLN A 74 -10.30 12.77 1.68
C GLN A 74 -9.06 13.42 2.30
N TYR A 75 -7.86 12.87 2.04
CA TYR A 75 -6.62 13.41 2.59
C TYR A 75 -6.18 14.66 1.81
N SER A 76 -6.12 15.81 2.48
CA SER A 76 -5.92 17.10 1.84
C SER A 76 -4.47 17.41 1.42
N ALA A 77 -3.48 16.84 2.09
CA ALA A 77 -2.06 17.10 1.84
C ALA A 77 -1.47 16.17 0.76
N ARG A 78 -2.08 16.14 -0.44
CA ARG A 78 -1.65 15.28 -1.55
C ARG A 78 -0.72 16.02 -2.51
N ASP A 79 0.43 15.42 -2.84
CA ASP A 79 1.34 15.88 -3.90
C ASP A 79 0.90 15.27 -5.25
N ALA A 80 0.69 16.12 -6.25
CA ALA A 80 0.29 15.70 -7.59
C ALA A 80 1.47 15.30 -8.50
N GLY A 81 2.73 15.44 -8.04
CA GLY A 81 3.92 15.14 -8.83
C GLY A 81 4.13 13.65 -9.10
N TYR A 82 4.95 13.36 -10.12
CA TYR A 82 5.38 11.99 -10.45
C TYR A 82 6.79 11.72 -9.93
N LEU A 83 7.04 10.45 -9.61
CA LEU A 83 8.33 9.91 -9.18
C LEU A 83 9.19 9.57 -10.40
N ASP A 84 10.51 9.77 -10.27
CA ASP A 84 11.50 9.29 -11.24
C ASP A 84 11.86 7.83 -10.90
N PRO A 85 11.53 6.84 -11.76
CA PRO A 85 11.83 5.44 -11.52
C PRO A 85 13.32 5.12 -11.33
N GLN A 86 14.22 5.99 -11.84
CA GLN A 86 15.66 5.75 -11.74
C GLN A 86 16.23 6.11 -10.37
N SER A 87 15.57 7.01 -9.63
CA SER A 87 16.09 7.58 -8.38
C SER A 87 15.13 7.48 -7.19
N GLU A 88 13.83 7.34 -7.43
CA GLU A 88 12.80 7.36 -6.40
C GLU A 88 12.04 6.02 -6.30
N PRO A 89 11.62 5.59 -5.09
CA PRO A 89 10.83 4.37 -4.91
C PRO A 89 9.36 4.56 -5.32
N ALA A 90 8.76 3.58 -5.97
CA ALA A 90 7.30 3.56 -6.16
C ALA A 90 6.57 3.45 -4.81
N ARG A 91 5.35 3.93 -4.75
CA ARG A 91 4.53 3.94 -3.53
C ARG A 91 3.60 2.72 -3.49
N ILE A 92 3.54 2.03 -2.34
CA ILE A 92 2.52 1.03 -2.04
C ILE A 92 1.47 1.69 -1.18
N ARG A 93 0.19 1.57 -1.56
CA ARG A 93 -0.88 2.37 -0.98
C ARG A 93 -2.19 1.61 -0.85
N ALA A 94 -3.04 2.08 0.07
CA ALA A 94 -4.44 1.67 0.22
C ALA A 94 -4.63 0.15 0.42
N PHE A 95 -3.77 -0.48 1.24
CA PHE A 95 -3.81 -1.91 1.54
C PHE A 95 -4.75 -2.20 2.71
N PHE A 96 -5.86 -2.88 2.41
CA PHE A 96 -6.85 -3.28 3.41
C PHE A 96 -7.36 -4.69 3.10
N ILE A 97 -7.53 -5.50 4.13
CA ILE A 97 -8.00 -6.87 4.02
C ILE A 97 -9.25 -7.04 4.90
N HIS A 98 -10.26 -7.70 4.36
CA HIS A 98 -11.45 -8.02 5.13
C HIS A 98 -11.08 -8.90 6.35
N PRO A 99 -11.53 -8.58 7.58
CA PRO A 99 -11.10 -9.28 8.79
C PRO A 99 -11.30 -10.79 8.76
N ALA A 100 -12.43 -11.26 8.25
CA ALA A 100 -12.71 -12.70 8.11
C ALA A 100 -11.77 -13.41 7.10
N HIS A 101 -11.04 -12.67 6.30
CA HIS A 101 -10.10 -13.18 5.29
C HIS A 101 -8.64 -12.81 5.58
N ALA A 102 -8.37 -12.23 6.75
CA ALA A 102 -7.01 -11.95 7.20
C ALA A 102 -6.17 -13.24 7.32
N ARG A 103 -4.84 -13.12 7.14
CA ARG A 103 -3.87 -14.21 7.26
C ARG A 103 -4.04 -15.36 6.24
N LYS A 104 -4.79 -15.18 5.17
CA LYS A 104 -5.00 -16.14 4.08
C LYS A 104 -4.14 -15.87 2.84
N GLY A 105 -3.11 -15.02 2.93
CA GLY A 105 -2.18 -14.73 1.83
C GLY A 105 -2.66 -13.64 0.85
N ILE A 106 -3.86 -13.08 1.01
CA ILE A 106 -4.46 -12.10 0.09
C ILE A 106 -3.59 -10.84 -0.04
N ALA A 107 -3.17 -10.25 1.08
CA ALA A 107 -2.29 -9.09 1.07
C ALA A 107 -0.97 -9.37 0.32
N ARG A 108 -0.40 -10.57 0.49
CA ARG A 108 0.83 -10.97 -0.20
C ARG A 108 0.61 -11.09 -1.72
N ALA A 109 -0.52 -11.64 -2.15
CA ALA A 109 -0.85 -11.76 -3.57
C ALA A 109 -1.01 -10.39 -4.22
N ILE A 110 -1.74 -9.45 -3.58
CA ILE A 110 -1.89 -8.08 -4.05
C ILE A 110 -0.53 -7.37 -4.09
N LEU A 111 0.28 -7.48 -3.03
CA LEU A 111 1.61 -6.86 -2.98
C LEU A 111 2.53 -7.39 -4.08
N SER A 112 2.55 -8.69 -4.33
CA SER A 112 3.32 -9.30 -5.42
C SER A 112 2.91 -8.75 -6.79
N ARG A 113 1.62 -8.51 -7.02
CA ARG A 113 1.14 -7.87 -8.23
C ARG A 113 1.64 -6.43 -8.34
N CYS A 114 1.57 -5.65 -7.27
CA CYS A 114 2.09 -4.28 -7.22
C CYS A 114 3.60 -4.24 -7.50
N GLU A 115 4.38 -5.15 -6.91
CA GLU A 115 5.82 -5.25 -7.14
C GLU A 115 6.15 -5.52 -8.61
N THR A 116 5.45 -6.48 -9.23
CA THR A 116 5.63 -6.81 -10.64
C THR A 116 5.32 -5.61 -11.53
N GLU A 117 4.21 -4.94 -11.31
CA GLU A 117 3.83 -3.76 -12.08
C GLU A 117 4.82 -2.60 -11.91
N ALA A 118 5.23 -2.29 -10.67
CA ALA A 118 6.21 -1.24 -10.42
C ALA A 118 7.55 -1.53 -11.12
N GLN A 119 8.00 -2.79 -11.11
CA GLN A 119 9.21 -3.23 -11.81
C GLN A 119 9.08 -3.04 -13.34
N THR A 120 7.95 -3.38 -13.94
CA THR A 120 7.73 -3.17 -15.39
C THR A 120 7.76 -1.70 -15.79
N HIS A 121 7.46 -0.81 -14.82
CA HIS A 121 7.56 0.65 -14.99
C HIS A 121 8.95 1.21 -14.63
N GLY A 122 9.95 0.36 -14.41
CA GLY A 122 11.34 0.74 -14.20
C GLY A 122 11.73 1.07 -12.77
N PHE A 123 10.81 0.97 -11.81
CA PHE A 123 11.13 1.22 -10.41
C PHE A 123 12.00 0.10 -9.81
N ARG A 124 12.94 0.50 -8.96
CA ARG A 124 13.92 -0.41 -8.31
C ARG A 124 13.69 -0.57 -6.83
N ALA A 125 12.82 0.24 -6.25
CA ALA A 125 12.48 0.22 -4.84
C ALA A 125 11.00 0.53 -4.64
N LEU A 126 10.48 0.09 -3.50
CA LEU A 126 9.13 0.38 -3.02
C LEU A 126 9.21 1.07 -1.67
N GLU A 127 8.29 2.00 -1.43
CA GLU A 127 8.13 2.67 -0.16
C GLU A 127 6.65 2.75 0.21
N LEU A 128 6.36 2.66 1.49
CA LEU A 128 5.01 2.74 2.04
C LEU A 128 5.00 3.37 3.42
N MET A 129 3.82 3.78 3.83
CA MET A 129 3.53 4.17 5.21
C MET A 129 2.69 3.07 5.86
N ALA A 130 3.32 2.28 6.71
CA ALA A 130 2.65 1.19 7.42
C ALA A 130 1.88 1.71 8.64
N THR A 131 0.68 1.17 8.84
CA THR A 131 0.05 1.20 10.17
C THR A 131 0.73 0.19 11.08
N LEU A 132 0.67 0.37 12.41
CA LEU A 132 1.31 -0.54 13.37
C LEU A 132 0.94 -2.01 13.16
N PRO A 133 -0.34 -2.40 12.95
CA PRO A 133 -0.70 -3.79 12.67
C PRO A 133 -0.12 -4.34 11.36
N GLY A 134 0.28 -3.47 10.43
CA GLY A 134 0.84 -3.87 9.14
C GLY A 134 2.34 -4.19 9.16
N ILE A 135 3.09 -3.72 10.16
CA ILE A 135 4.56 -3.78 10.20
C ILE A 135 5.07 -5.20 9.99
N ALA A 136 4.63 -6.16 10.80
CA ALA A 136 5.09 -7.55 10.72
C ALA A 136 4.83 -8.20 9.34
N PHE A 137 3.71 -7.84 8.69
CA PHE A 137 3.42 -8.30 7.34
C PHE A 137 4.44 -7.76 6.35
N TYR A 138 4.71 -6.45 6.35
CA TYR A 138 5.66 -5.85 5.42
C TYR A 138 7.09 -6.29 5.67
N GLU A 139 7.52 -6.46 6.93
CA GLU A 139 8.81 -7.06 7.25
C GLU A 139 8.95 -8.47 6.67
N SER A 140 7.90 -9.30 6.79
CA SER A 140 7.87 -10.64 6.18
C SER A 140 7.93 -10.64 4.65
N CYS A 141 7.64 -9.49 4.03
CA CYS A 141 7.74 -9.24 2.58
C CYS A 141 9.06 -8.57 2.17
N GLY A 142 9.99 -8.35 3.11
CA GLY A 142 11.32 -7.79 2.87
C GLY A 142 11.41 -6.28 2.94
N PHE A 143 10.39 -5.60 3.44
CA PHE A 143 10.48 -4.17 3.78
C PHE A 143 11.23 -3.98 5.09
N ARG A 144 11.86 -2.82 5.22
CA ARG A 144 12.57 -2.39 6.44
C ARG A 144 12.04 -1.03 6.86
N LYS A 145 11.90 -0.83 8.15
CA LYS A 145 11.59 0.46 8.75
C LYS A 145 12.69 1.46 8.41
N ILE A 146 12.31 2.67 8.00
CA ILE A 146 13.24 3.76 7.67
C ILE A 146 13.00 5.02 8.51
N GLY A 147 12.08 4.99 9.44
CA GLY A 147 11.78 6.08 10.35
C GLY A 147 10.54 5.82 11.20
N ASP A 148 10.11 6.85 11.90
CA ASP A 148 8.85 6.95 12.63
C ASP A 148 8.10 8.18 12.13
N TYR A 149 6.78 8.15 12.15
CA TYR A 149 5.95 9.26 11.69
C TYR A 149 4.66 9.35 12.49
N ASP A 150 4.43 10.49 13.14
CA ASP A 150 3.19 10.82 13.81
C ASP A 150 2.34 11.70 12.91
N LEU A 151 1.24 11.15 12.40
CA LEU A 151 0.28 11.87 11.60
C LEU A 151 -0.74 12.57 12.50
N GLU A 152 -0.80 13.89 12.45
CA GLU A 152 -1.85 14.66 13.11
C GLU A 152 -3.16 14.52 12.34
N LEU A 153 -4.16 13.85 12.94
CA LEU A 153 -5.49 13.65 12.36
C LEU A 153 -6.43 14.80 12.75
N THR A 154 -6.36 15.21 14.02
CA THR A 154 -7.05 16.36 14.59
C THR A 154 -6.15 17.03 15.61
N VAL A 155 -6.61 18.12 16.24
CA VAL A 155 -5.85 18.85 17.27
C VAL A 155 -5.35 17.92 18.41
N ASP A 156 -6.16 16.92 18.77
CA ASP A 156 -5.89 16.04 19.92
C ASP A 156 -5.63 14.59 19.55
N VAL A 157 -5.68 14.24 18.25
CA VAL A 157 -5.56 12.85 17.79
C VAL A 157 -4.43 12.72 16.80
N LYS A 158 -3.44 11.92 17.17
CA LYS A 158 -2.33 11.51 16.30
C LYS A 158 -2.41 10.02 15.99
N LEU A 159 -1.94 9.66 14.81
CA LEU A 159 -1.80 8.27 14.39
C LEU A 159 -0.31 7.98 14.16
N GLU A 160 0.24 7.07 14.92
CA GLU A 160 1.61 6.60 14.70
C GLU A 160 1.65 5.71 13.45
N LEU A 161 2.53 6.06 12.53
CA LEU A 161 2.77 5.34 11.28
C LEU A 161 4.26 5.07 11.13
N VAL A 162 4.60 4.06 10.34
CA VAL A 162 6.00 3.68 10.13
C VAL A 162 6.32 3.69 8.65
N PRO A 163 7.17 4.62 8.18
CA PRO A 163 7.67 4.57 6.82
C PRO A 163 8.57 3.35 6.64
N MET A 164 8.29 2.55 5.61
CA MET A 164 9.03 1.33 5.31
C MET A 164 9.43 1.29 3.85
N ARG A 165 10.60 0.69 3.57
CA ARG A 165 11.19 0.61 2.23
C ARG A 165 11.70 -0.80 1.93
N LYS A 166 11.59 -1.18 0.65
CA LYS A 166 12.12 -2.43 0.10
C LYS A 166 12.85 -2.14 -1.21
N GLU A 167 14.09 -2.60 -1.33
CA GLU A 167 14.79 -2.66 -2.62
C GLU A 167 14.34 -3.91 -3.39
N MET A 168 13.97 -3.72 -4.67
CA MET A 168 13.54 -4.82 -5.54
C MET A 168 14.76 -5.38 -6.28
N ARG A 169 14.90 -6.70 -6.29
CA ARG A 169 15.97 -7.35 -7.04
C ARG A 169 15.67 -7.21 -8.53
N HIS A 170 16.57 -6.61 -9.28
CA HIS A 170 16.57 -6.77 -10.73
C HIS A 170 17.03 -8.19 -11.06
N PRO A 171 16.36 -8.88 -12.00
CA PRO A 171 16.96 -10.07 -12.59
C PRO A 171 18.29 -9.62 -13.23
N GLN A 172 19.40 -10.13 -12.73
CA GLN A 172 20.69 -9.97 -13.40
C GLN A 172 20.57 -10.72 -14.73
N ILE A 173 20.54 -10.00 -15.84
CA ILE A 173 20.76 -10.60 -17.15
C ILE A 173 22.26 -10.97 -17.19
N THR A 174 22.55 -12.21 -16.87
CA THR A 174 23.88 -12.76 -17.12
C THR A 174 24.05 -12.76 -18.64
N GLN A 175 24.95 -11.91 -19.15
CA GLN A 175 25.32 -11.95 -20.57
C GLN A 175 25.81 -13.34 -20.89
N ILE A 176 25.03 -14.05 -21.72
CA ILE A 176 25.50 -15.28 -22.32
C ILE A 176 26.51 -14.86 -23.37
N THR A 177 27.80 -15.01 -23.06
CA THR A 177 28.89 -14.81 -24.01
C THR A 177 28.71 -15.85 -25.12
N GLN A 178 28.40 -15.42 -26.34
CA GLN A 178 28.43 -16.30 -27.50
C GLN A 178 29.88 -16.76 -27.69
N THR A 179 30.13 -18.03 -27.49
CA THR A 179 31.40 -18.65 -27.86
C THR A 179 31.38 -18.78 -29.37
N GLU A 180 32.15 -17.91 -30.04
CA GLU A 180 32.42 -18.08 -31.48
C GLU A 180 33.15 -19.42 -31.65
N LYS A 181 32.57 -20.31 -32.44
CA LYS A 181 33.23 -21.49 -32.94
C LYS A 181 34.20 -21.06 -34.05
N THR A 182 35.47 -21.24 -33.81
CA THR A 182 36.54 -21.24 -34.83
C THR A 182 36.47 -22.53 -35.62
#